data_8c850a35b3140594ec55ed3f5fe448ae
#
_entry.id   8c850a35b3140594ec55ed3f5fe448ae
#
_cell.length_a   1.000
_cell.length_b   1.000
_cell.length_c   1.000
_cell.angle_alpha   90.00
_cell.angle_beta   90.00
_cell.angle_gamma   90.00
#
_symmetry.space_group_name_H-M   'P 1'
#
loop_
_entity.id
_entity.type
_entity.pdbx_description
1 polymer ?
#
loop_
_entity_poly.entity_id
_entity_poly.type
_entity_poly.pdbx_seq_one_letter_code
_entity_poly.pdbx_strand_id
1 'polypeptide(L)'
;MRVDRAASDRIVEEALASADILNESQKANVRLMADDLLEGRRVWKSVPFRLIFEFNRRCNVQCVHCGIDRAGSGEQPLSNIARLLDQISWGVMDVMPFAGGEPTLAPLHELAALLRPRNIWLNLVTNGLLFSGDYFRPIADVTARVQYSFHAHRPDAFHRIMPQADYAKVVRNLADGVRIAEGTDTQVVTCIVLMHDALDHLESYVRFVAELGVRRVIVQKLYPTTTPNLDELDPHRGRSGAEIDEVYARTLATAKRLGVFVETNVPQLFGDPENMARVRSRFELLQENAQIVALYRPDFCISTAMQTLVEWNGNVLPCCRDHIVLGNLESDPFESCWNGPRMQELRRTHFERTPSPMCARCRRYWVGHP
;
A
#
# COMPACT_ATOMS: atom_id res chain seq x y z
N MET A 1 -23.05 10.00 -14.63
CA MET A 1 -22.33 10.43 -15.85
C MET A 1 -22.12 9.16 -16.67
N ARG A 2 -22.53 9.12 -17.95
CA ARG A 2 -22.22 7.96 -18.82
C ARG A 2 -20.75 8.09 -19.21
N VAL A 3 -19.97 7.06 -18.92
CA VAL A 3 -18.57 6.99 -19.36
C VAL A 3 -18.56 6.82 -20.88
N ASP A 4 -17.79 7.65 -21.58
CA ASP A 4 -17.53 7.42 -22.99
C ASP A 4 -16.58 6.23 -23.13
N ARG A 5 -17.14 5.07 -23.45
CA ARG A 5 -16.38 3.82 -23.59
C ARG A 5 -15.20 3.98 -24.56
N ALA A 6 -15.44 4.57 -25.73
CA ALA A 6 -14.39 4.69 -26.77
C ALA A 6 -13.21 5.61 -26.32
N ALA A 7 -13.53 6.66 -25.56
CA ALA A 7 -12.49 7.52 -24.99
C ALA A 7 -11.72 6.79 -23.89
N SER A 8 -12.42 6.06 -23.01
CA SER A 8 -11.79 5.29 -21.94
C SER A 8 -10.91 4.15 -22.49
N ASP A 9 -11.40 3.42 -23.49
CA ASP A 9 -10.63 2.35 -24.15
C ASP A 9 -9.33 2.90 -24.76
N ARG A 10 -9.37 4.07 -25.41
CA ARG A 10 -8.14 4.71 -25.96
C ARG A 10 -7.15 5.04 -24.87
N ILE A 11 -7.58 5.66 -23.76
CA ILE A 11 -6.72 6.00 -22.62
C ILE A 11 -6.07 4.73 -22.04
N VAL A 12 -6.84 3.66 -21.89
CA VAL A 12 -6.34 2.39 -21.36
C VAL A 12 -5.32 1.77 -22.31
N GLU A 13 -5.60 1.72 -23.62
CA GLU A 13 -4.68 1.13 -24.59
C GLU A 13 -3.38 1.94 -24.71
N GLU A 14 -3.43 3.26 -24.67
CA GLU A 14 -2.25 4.12 -24.64
C GLU A 14 -1.39 3.87 -23.38
N ALA A 15 -2.03 3.75 -22.22
CA ALA A 15 -1.35 3.45 -20.98
C ALA A 15 -0.76 2.03 -20.95
N LEU A 16 -1.49 1.02 -21.47
CA LEU A 16 -0.99 -0.34 -21.57
C LEU A 16 0.14 -0.49 -22.60
N ALA A 17 0.11 0.32 -23.67
CA ALA A 17 1.20 0.35 -24.65
C ALA A 17 2.51 0.85 -24.05
N SER A 18 2.45 1.77 -23.07
CA SER A 18 3.61 2.32 -22.36
C SER A 18 4.01 1.49 -21.12
N ALA A 19 3.21 0.48 -20.73
CA ALA A 19 3.43 -0.34 -19.55
C ALA A 19 4.32 -1.56 -19.87
N ASP A 20 5.60 -1.33 -20.11
CA ASP A 20 6.61 -2.35 -20.40
C ASP A 20 6.92 -3.29 -19.24
N ILE A 21 6.56 -2.88 -18.01
CA ILE A 21 6.68 -3.70 -16.80
C ILE A 21 5.60 -4.78 -16.67
N LEU A 22 4.52 -4.72 -17.45
CA LEU A 22 3.44 -5.69 -17.46
C LEU A 22 3.61 -6.68 -18.61
N ASN A 23 3.42 -7.96 -18.33
CA ASN A 23 3.32 -8.95 -19.39
C ASN A 23 1.92 -8.94 -20.05
N GLU A 24 1.75 -9.62 -21.18
CA GLU A 24 0.51 -9.58 -21.96
C GLU A 24 -0.69 -10.14 -21.21
N SER A 25 -0.51 -11.12 -20.31
CA SER A 25 -1.63 -11.65 -19.51
C SER A 25 -2.08 -10.65 -18.43
N GLN A 26 -1.17 -9.91 -17.83
CA GLN A 26 -1.50 -8.83 -16.89
C GLN A 26 -2.23 -7.68 -17.61
N LYS A 27 -1.79 -7.31 -18.82
CA LYS A 27 -2.50 -6.33 -19.66
C LYS A 27 -3.90 -6.82 -20.06
N ALA A 28 -4.04 -8.10 -20.40
CA ALA A 28 -5.35 -8.70 -20.68
C ALA A 28 -6.27 -8.66 -19.46
N ASN A 29 -5.74 -8.86 -18.24
CA ASN A 29 -6.52 -8.75 -17.01
C ASN A 29 -7.05 -7.32 -16.78
N VAL A 30 -6.28 -6.28 -17.13
CA VAL A 30 -6.78 -4.88 -17.08
C VAL A 30 -7.99 -4.69 -17.97
N ARG A 31 -7.95 -5.21 -19.22
CA ARG A 31 -9.07 -5.14 -20.15
C ARG A 31 -10.30 -5.90 -19.65
N LEU A 32 -10.09 -7.11 -19.10
CA LEU A 32 -11.17 -7.90 -18.51
C LEU A 32 -11.84 -7.19 -17.33
N MET A 33 -11.04 -6.55 -16.47
CA MET A 33 -11.56 -5.77 -15.33
C MET A 33 -12.36 -4.56 -15.80
N ALA A 34 -11.91 -3.87 -16.85
CA ALA A 34 -12.64 -2.77 -17.47
C ALA A 34 -14.02 -3.24 -17.98
N ASP A 35 -14.07 -4.37 -18.69
CA ASP A 35 -15.31 -4.98 -19.17
C ASP A 35 -16.22 -5.40 -18.02
N ASP A 36 -15.68 -6.05 -16.98
CA ASP A 36 -16.45 -6.47 -15.80
C ASP A 36 -17.13 -5.28 -15.10
N LEU A 37 -16.41 -4.16 -14.98
CA LEU A 37 -16.92 -2.91 -14.40
C LEU A 37 -17.97 -2.23 -15.29
N LEU A 38 -17.71 -2.13 -16.60
CA LEU A 38 -18.62 -1.49 -17.56
C LEU A 38 -19.95 -2.20 -17.68
N GLU A 39 -19.91 -3.53 -17.75
CA GLU A 39 -21.09 -4.35 -17.90
C GLU A 39 -21.82 -4.61 -16.57
N GLY A 40 -21.24 -4.15 -15.44
CA GLY A 40 -21.84 -4.37 -14.12
C GLY A 40 -21.93 -5.85 -13.75
N ARG A 41 -20.94 -6.64 -14.16
CA ARG A 41 -20.95 -8.08 -13.92
C ARG A 41 -20.84 -8.38 -12.43
N ARG A 42 -21.58 -9.34 -11.93
CA ARG A 42 -21.43 -9.87 -10.57
C ARG A 42 -20.36 -10.96 -10.49
N VAL A 43 -20.30 -11.81 -11.52
CA VAL A 43 -19.25 -12.82 -11.71
C VAL A 43 -18.22 -12.22 -12.67
N TRP A 44 -17.00 -12.04 -12.18
CA TRP A 44 -15.94 -11.38 -12.94
C TRP A 44 -15.04 -12.40 -13.63
N LYS A 45 -14.59 -12.03 -14.84
CA LYS A 45 -13.58 -12.78 -15.58
C LYS A 45 -12.17 -12.39 -15.16
N SER A 46 -12.02 -11.18 -14.65
CA SER A 46 -10.77 -10.65 -14.14
C SER A 46 -10.44 -11.18 -12.74
N VAL A 47 -9.15 -11.13 -12.39
CA VAL A 47 -8.64 -11.42 -11.05
C VAL A 47 -8.09 -10.13 -10.41
N PRO A 48 -7.89 -10.07 -9.08
CA PRO A 48 -7.33 -8.87 -8.46
C PRO A 48 -5.91 -8.59 -8.97
N PHE A 49 -5.58 -7.31 -9.12
CA PHE A 49 -4.23 -6.87 -9.52
C PHE A 49 -3.23 -6.97 -8.38
N ARG A 50 -3.73 -6.83 -7.15
CA ARG A 50 -2.93 -6.86 -5.92
C ARG A 50 -3.40 -7.93 -4.96
N LEU A 51 -2.46 -8.67 -4.44
CA LEU A 51 -2.67 -9.54 -3.30
C LEU A 51 -2.05 -8.91 -2.05
N ILE A 52 -2.84 -8.76 -1.00
CA ILE A 52 -2.37 -8.45 0.33
C ILE A 52 -2.50 -9.73 1.14
N PHE A 53 -1.45 -10.15 1.85
CA PHE A 53 -1.58 -11.32 2.69
C PHE A 53 -0.74 -11.19 3.97
N GLU A 54 -1.25 -11.80 5.02
CA GLU A 54 -0.57 -11.94 6.29
C GLU A 54 0.10 -13.31 6.34
N PHE A 55 1.41 -13.37 6.45
CA PHE A 55 2.06 -14.61 6.87
C PHE A 55 1.81 -14.87 8.35
N ASN A 56 1.92 -13.84 9.14
CA ASN A 56 1.66 -13.84 10.58
C ASN A 56 1.47 -12.37 11.03
N ARG A 57 1.09 -12.17 12.30
CA ARG A 57 0.99 -10.83 12.93
C ARG A 57 2.16 -10.52 13.85
N ARG A 58 3.25 -11.30 13.79
CA ARG A 58 4.44 -11.06 14.60
C ARG A 58 5.14 -9.80 14.18
N CYS A 59 5.61 -9.03 15.16
CA CYS A 59 6.44 -7.86 14.95
C CYS A 59 7.48 -7.78 16.06
N ASN A 60 8.69 -7.41 15.70
CA ASN A 60 9.82 -7.24 16.63
C ASN A 60 9.89 -5.83 17.25
N VAL A 61 8.88 -4.98 16.97
CA VAL A 61 8.75 -3.62 17.51
C VAL A 61 7.30 -3.40 17.95
N GLN A 62 7.12 -2.65 19.05
CA GLN A 62 5.80 -2.26 19.55
C GLN A 62 5.67 -0.74 19.50
N CYS A 63 5.23 -0.21 18.35
CA CYS A 63 5.02 1.23 18.18
C CYS A 63 3.85 1.73 19.02
N VAL A 64 3.97 2.91 19.63
CA VAL A 64 2.96 3.48 20.54
C VAL A 64 1.60 3.76 19.88
N HIS A 65 1.59 3.99 18.56
CA HIS A 65 0.37 4.23 17.78
C HIS A 65 -0.23 2.97 17.15
N CYS A 66 0.41 1.80 17.33
CA CYS A 66 -0.02 0.57 16.68
C CYS A 66 -1.00 -0.21 17.58
N GLY A 67 -2.25 -0.24 17.18
CA GLY A 67 -3.32 -1.00 17.85
C GLY A 67 -3.62 -2.37 17.24
N ILE A 68 -2.67 -2.94 16.47
CA ILE A 68 -2.87 -4.27 15.89
C ILE A 68 -2.79 -5.33 16.98
N ASP A 69 -3.86 -6.11 17.10
CA ASP A 69 -3.88 -7.29 17.97
C ASP A 69 -3.00 -8.39 17.33
N ARG A 70 -1.99 -8.81 18.08
CA ARG A 70 -1.03 -9.85 17.70
C ARG A 70 -1.25 -11.15 18.46
N ALA A 71 -2.17 -11.16 19.42
CA ALA A 71 -2.45 -12.34 20.23
C ALA A 71 -3.06 -13.45 19.36
N GLY A 72 -2.60 -14.67 19.55
CA GLY A 72 -3.18 -15.84 18.91
C GLY A 72 -2.98 -15.97 17.41
N SER A 73 -2.13 -15.13 16.78
CA SER A 73 -1.84 -15.29 15.35
C SER A 73 -1.01 -16.56 15.12
N GLY A 74 -1.47 -17.39 14.17
CA GLY A 74 -0.71 -18.51 13.61
C GLY A 74 0.25 -18.06 12.50
N GLU A 75 0.58 -18.97 11.62
CA GLU A 75 1.45 -18.72 10.47
C GLU A 75 0.80 -19.26 9.19
N GLN A 76 0.70 -18.41 8.18
CA GLN A 76 0.24 -18.80 6.84
C GLN A 76 1.38 -19.53 6.13
N PRO A 77 1.19 -20.79 5.74
CA PRO A 77 2.19 -21.52 4.98
C PRO A 77 2.41 -20.89 3.59
N LEU A 78 3.68 -20.79 3.18
CA LEU A 78 4.01 -20.31 1.84
C LEU A 78 3.39 -21.17 0.73
N SER A 79 3.16 -22.46 0.98
CA SER A 79 2.48 -23.37 0.06
C SER A 79 1.04 -22.95 -0.27
N ASN A 80 0.33 -22.32 0.65
CA ASN A 80 -1.02 -21.79 0.38
C ASN A 80 -0.94 -20.61 -0.59
N ILE A 81 0.06 -19.73 -0.41
CA ILE A 81 0.30 -18.61 -1.33
C ILE A 81 0.75 -19.11 -2.70
N ALA A 82 1.62 -20.12 -2.75
CA ALA A 82 2.01 -20.75 -4.01
C ALA A 82 0.80 -21.30 -4.78
N ARG A 83 -0.08 -22.06 -4.11
CA ARG A 83 -1.33 -22.57 -4.71
C ARG A 83 -2.27 -21.46 -5.19
N LEU A 84 -2.35 -20.35 -4.46
CA LEU A 84 -3.10 -19.18 -4.88
C LEU A 84 -2.51 -18.56 -6.14
N LEU A 85 -1.20 -18.34 -6.15
CA LEU A 85 -0.50 -17.79 -7.32
C LEU A 85 -0.65 -18.69 -8.56
N ASP A 86 -0.63 -20.02 -8.40
CA ASP A 86 -0.85 -20.95 -9.52
C ASP A 86 -2.24 -20.79 -10.17
N GLN A 87 -3.23 -20.29 -9.43
CA GLN A 87 -4.59 -20.04 -9.96
C GLN A 87 -4.71 -18.67 -10.64
N ILE A 88 -4.04 -17.63 -10.13
CA ILE A 88 -4.35 -16.24 -10.52
C ILE A 88 -3.14 -15.38 -10.91
N SER A 89 -1.91 -15.92 -10.89
CA SER A 89 -0.70 -15.14 -11.17
C SER A 89 -0.70 -14.48 -12.56
N TRP A 90 -1.48 -15.00 -13.50
CA TRP A 90 -1.60 -14.45 -14.85
C TRP A 90 -2.11 -13.00 -14.88
N GLY A 91 -2.86 -12.55 -13.87
CA GLY A 91 -3.42 -11.20 -13.79
C GLY A 91 -2.93 -10.38 -12.61
N VAL A 92 -2.23 -11.00 -11.63
CA VAL A 92 -1.68 -10.29 -10.47
C VAL A 92 -0.45 -9.50 -10.88
N MET A 93 -0.35 -8.25 -10.43
CA MET A 93 0.76 -7.34 -10.73
C MET A 93 1.71 -7.19 -9.55
N ASP A 94 1.16 -7.00 -8.34
CA ASP A 94 1.96 -6.83 -7.13
C ASP A 94 1.38 -7.55 -5.92
N VAL A 95 2.26 -7.81 -4.96
CA VAL A 95 1.90 -8.39 -3.68
C VAL A 95 2.42 -7.53 -2.53
N MET A 96 1.62 -7.46 -1.48
CA MET A 96 1.95 -6.80 -0.22
C MET A 96 1.91 -7.84 0.90
N PRO A 97 3.06 -8.43 1.30
CA PRO A 97 3.10 -9.54 2.26
C PRO A 97 3.06 -9.04 3.72
N PHE A 98 2.15 -8.10 4.00
CA PHE A 98 1.90 -7.59 5.35
C PHE A 98 0.46 -7.09 5.47
N ALA A 99 -0.16 -7.30 6.60
CA ALA A 99 -1.40 -6.63 7.00
C ALA A 99 -1.43 -6.33 8.50
N GLY A 100 -0.42 -6.76 9.27
CA GLY A 100 -0.42 -6.54 10.72
C GLY A 100 0.89 -6.86 11.45
N GLY A 101 1.90 -7.40 10.76
CA GLY A 101 3.19 -7.79 11.33
C GLY A 101 4.38 -7.08 10.69
N GLU A 102 5.57 -7.59 10.97
CA GLU A 102 6.81 -7.19 10.28
C GLU A 102 7.15 -8.23 9.20
N PRO A 103 7.18 -7.86 7.91
CA PRO A 103 7.38 -8.81 6.82
C PRO A 103 8.75 -9.50 6.85
N THR A 104 9.77 -8.91 7.45
CA THR A 104 11.10 -9.55 7.60
C THR A 104 11.09 -10.77 8.55
N LEU A 105 9.99 -10.99 9.26
CA LEU A 105 9.74 -12.19 10.06
C LEU A 105 8.98 -13.29 9.28
N ALA A 106 8.82 -13.10 7.98
CA ALA A 106 8.18 -14.02 7.05
C ALA A 106 9.19 -14.52 6.00
N PRO A 107 8.90 -15.60 5.25
CA PRO A 107 9.79 -16.15 4.23
C PRO A 107 9.83 -15.32 2.95
N LEU A 108 10.32 -14.05 3.04
CA LEU A 108 10.30 -13.11 1.91
C LEU A 108 11.22 -13.51 0.75
N HIS A 109 12.35 -14.15 1.01
CA HIS A 109 13.28 -14.59 -0.02
C HIS A 109 12.67 -15.73 -0.84
N GLU A 110 12.01 -16.67 -0.19
CA GLU A 110 11.29 -17.77 -0.82
C GLU A 110 10.06 -17.23 -1.58
N LEU A 111 9.37 -16.25 -1.02
CA LEU A 111 8.29 -15.56 -1.73
C LEU A 111 8.81 -14.87 -2.99
N ALA A 112 9.90 -14.13 -2.92
CA ALA A 112 10.52 -13.47 -4.07
C ALA A 112 10.88 -14.47 -5.17
N ALA A 113 11.37 -15.66 -4.80
CA ALA A 113 11.65 -16.74 -5.75
C ALA A 113 10.38 -17.24 -6.46
N LEU A 114 9.23 -17.25 -5.81
CA LEU A 114 7.95 -17.58 -6.43
C LEU A 114 7.43 -16.46 -7.35
N LEU A 115 7.67 -15.20 -7.02
CA LEU A 115 7.15 -14.05 -7.77
C LEU A 115 7.94 -13.75 -9.04
N ARG A 116 9.26 -13.91 -8.99
CA ARG A 116 10.19 -13.55 -10.08
C ARG A 116 9.80 -14.18 -11.44
N PRO A 117 9.57 -15.51 -11.57
CA PRO A 117 9.17 -16.10 -12.85
C PRO A 117 7.76 -15.73 -13.30
N ARG A 118 6.94 -15.13 -12.42
CA ARG A 118 5.56 -14.73 -12.69
C ARG A 118 5.39 -13.26 -13.03
N ASN A 119 6.49 -12.49 -13.07
CA ASN A 119 6.48 -11.03 -13.26
C ASN A 119 5.57 -10.32 -12.24
N ILE A 120 5.63 -10.72 -10.98
CA ILE A 120 4.87 -10.13 -9.89
C ILE A 120 5.83 -9.41 -8.95
N TRP A 121 5.48 -8.19 -8.55
CA TRP A 121 6.35 -7.28 -7.82
C TRP A 121 6.04 -7.25 -6.32
N LEU A 122 7.08 -7.18 -5.49
CA LEU A 122 6.94 -6.94 -4.06
C LEU A 122 6.70 -5.45 -3.77
N ASN A 123 5.74 -5.19 -2.90
CA ASN A 123 5.49 -3.89 -2.30
C ASN A 123 5.59 -4.07 -0.77
N LEU A 124 6.67 -3.60 -0.18
CA LEU A 124 7.03 -3.87 1.21
C LEU A 124 6.79 -2.67 2.11
N VAL A 125 6.30 -2.93 3.33
CA VAL A 125 6.32 -1.97 4.45
C VAL A 125 7.05 -2.63 5.61
N THR A 126 8.14 -2.02 6.07
CA THR A 126 8.99 -2.58 7.12
C THR A 126 9.31 -1.55 8.20
N ASN A 127 9.53 -2.00 9.43
CA ASN A 127 10.09 -1.15 10.47
C ASN A 127 11.61 -0.91 10.30
N GLY A 128 12.24 -1.56 9.34
CA GLY A 128 13.63 -1.38 8.97
C GLY A 128 14.66 -2.04 9.90
N LEU A 129 14.26 -2.61 11.04
CA LEU A 129 15.20 -3.12 12.04
C LEU A 129 15.98 -4.36 11.57
N LEU A 130 15.35 -5.24 10.80
CA LEU A 130 15.97 -6.44 10.23
C LEU A 130 16.22 -6.33 8.71
N PHE A 131 15.74 -5.28 8.07
CA PHE A 131 15.85 -5.07 6.63
C PHE A 131 17.19 -4.45 6.25
N SER A 132 18.28 -5.20 6.46
CA SER A 132 19.65 -4.78 6.11
C SER A 132 19.89 -4.83 4.59
N GLY A 133 21.01 -4.23 4.14
CA GLY A 133 21.43 -4.31 2.75
C GLY A 133 21.63 -5.74 2.25
N ASP A 134 22.17 -6.62 3.08
CA ASP A 134 22.35 -8.04 2.74
C ASP A 134 21.02 -8.79 2.64
N TYR A 135 20.03 -8.40 3.47
CA TYR A 135 18.68 -8.93 3.39
C TYR A 135 17.93 -8.46 2.13
N PHE A 136 18.09 -7.18 1.76
CA PHE A 136 17.37 -6.57 0.65
C PHE A 136 17.93 -6.96 -0.73
N ARG A 137 19.24 -7.01 -0.88
CA ARG A 137 19.91 -7.23 -2.17
C ARG A 137 19.39 -8.44 -2.98
N PRO A 138 19.13 -9.63 -2.38
CA PRO A 138 18.63 -10.79 -3.11
C PRO A 138 17.20 -10.66 -3.65
N ILE A 139 16.43 -9.68 -3.19
CA ILE A 139 15.02 -9.47 -3.58
C ILE A 139 14.78 -8.11 -4.25
N ALA A 140 15.81 -7.29 -4.42
CA ALA A 140 15.68 -5.94 -4.98
C ALA A 140 15.16 -5.95 -6.42
N ASP A 141 15.54 -6.95 -7.22
CA ASP A 141 15.12 -7.11 -8.62
C ASP A 141 13.61 -7.35 -8.81
N VAL A 142 12.94 -7.91 -7.79
CA VAL A 142 11.48 -8.14 -7.79
C VAL A 142 10.71 -7.17 -6.87
N THR A 143 11.40 -6.19 -6.29
CA THR A 143 10.78 -5.22 -5.38
C THR A 143 10.47 -3.93 -6.12
N ALA A 144 9.19 -3.56 -6.20
CA ALA A 144 8.77 -2.28 -6.78
C ALA A 144 8.91 -1.13 -5.77
N ARG A 145 8.63 -1.41 -4.47
CA ARG A 145 8.67 -0.40 -3.42
C ARG A 145 9.03 -0.98 -2.07
N VAL A 146 9.88 -0.26 -1.33
CA VAL A 146 10.12 -0.48 0.10
C VAL A 146 9.75 0.78 0.86
N GLN A 147 8.77 0.68 1.75
CA GLN A 147 8.37 1.74 2.66
C GLN A 147 8.94 1.45 4.05
N TYR A 148 9.87 2.29 4.49
CA TYR A 148 10.37 2.24 5.86
C TYR A 148 9.44 3.02 6.79
N SER A 149 8.94 2.37 7.83
CA SER A 149 8.21 3.00 8.94
C SER A 149 9.19 3.74 9.83
N PHE A 150 9.62 4.93 9.38
CA PHE A 150 10.59 5.77 10.08
C PHE A 150 9.89 7.02 10.61
N HIS A 151 9.44 6.96 11.86
CA HIS A 151 8.48 7.92 12.41
C HIS A 151 9.11 9.15 13.07
N ALA A 152 10.43 9.17 13.25
CA ALA A 152 11.18 10.32 13.74
C ALA A 152 12.65 10.24 13.32
N HIS A 153 13.27 11.40 13.02
CA HIS A 153 14.69 11.51 12.67
C HIS A 153 15.60 11.79 13.87
N ARG A 154 15.03 12.11 15.03
CA ARG A 154 15.76 12.34 16.27
C ARG A 154 15.72 11.06 17.12
N PRO A 155 16.88 10.61 17.67
CA PRO A 155 16.93 9.35 18.42
C PRO A 155 15.97 9.30 19.61
N ASP A 156 15.84 10.42 20.37
CA ASP A 156 14.96 10.51 21.52
C ASP A 156 13.48 10.37 21.15
N ALA A 157 13.04 11.06 20.09
CA ALA A 157 11.69 10.95 19.57
C ALA A 157 11.42 9.56 18.95
N PHE A 158 12.41 9.04 18.24
CA PHE A 158 12.30 7.69 17.65
C PHE A 158 12.08 6.62 18.72
N HIS A 159 12.88 6.63 19.81
CA HIS A 159 12.73 5.66 20.90
C HIS A 159 11.43 5.81 21.69
N ARG A 160 10.86 7.04 21.77
CA ARG A 160 9.51 7.19 22.36
C ARG A 160 8.43 6.53 21.52
N ILE A 161 8.57 6.55 20.19
CA ILE A 161 7.57 5.99 19.26
C ILE A 161 7.78 4.49 19.02
N MET A 162 9.04 4.05 18.93
CA MET A 162 9.46 2.69 18.63
C MET A 162 10.50 2.19 19.66
N PRO A 163 10.09 1.95 20.92
CA PRO A 163 11.03 1.77 22.05
C PRO A 163 11.98 0.57 21.92
N GLN A 164 11.60 -0.48 21.17
CA GLN A 164 12.42 -1.68 20.97
C GLN A 164 13.35 -1.58 19.74
N ALA A 165 13.23 -0.53 18.93
CA ALA A 165 14.00 -0.41 17.71
C ALA A 165 15.34 0.33 17.95
N ASP A 166 16.42 -0.21 17.43
CA ASP A 166 17.72 0.47 17.39
C ASP A 166 17.73 1.52 16.29
N TYR A 167 17.70 2.79 16.68
CA TYR A 167 17.70 3.94 15.78
C TYR A 167 18.87 3.92 14.79
N ALA A 168 20.10 3.71 15.29
CA ALA A 168 21.29 3.74 14.44
C ALA A 168 21.28 2.61 13.41
N LYS A 169 20.76 1.43 13.79
CA LYS A 169 20.61 0.29 12.90
C LYS A 169 19.56 0.58 11.82
N VAL A 170 18.40 1.14 12.17
CA VAL A 170 17.35 1.48 11.20
C VAL A 170 17.84 2.54 10.21
N VAL A 171 18.55 3.58 10.67
CA VAL A 171 19.15 4.60 9.79
C VAL A 171 20.16 4.00 8.82
N ARG A 172 21.06 3.13 9.29
CA ARG A 172 22.02 2.43 8.42
C ARG A 172 21.29 1.57 7.38
N ASN A 173 20.29 0.79 7.80
CA ASN A 173 19.51 -0.08 6.90
C ASN A 173 18.75 0.73 5.85
N LEU A 174 18.20 1.89 6.22
CA LEU A 174 17.55 2.80 5.29
C LEU A 174 18.55 3.35 4.25
N ALA A 175 19.72 3.81 4.70
CA ALA A 175 20.77 4.31 3.81
C ALA A 175 21.28 3.21 2.85
N ASP A 176 21.44 1.98 3.35
CA ASP A 176 21.81 0.83 2.53
C ASP A 176 20.70 0.49 1.51
N GLY A 177 19.46 0.54 1.94
CA GLY A 177 18.30 0.33 1.06
C GLY A 177 18.24 1.34 -0.08
N VAL A 178 18.47 2.63 0.20
CA VAL A 178 18.55 3.68 -0.83
C VAL A 178 19.66 3.39 -1.83
N ARG A 179 20.88 3.07 -1.34
CA ARG A 179 22.03 2.78 -2.21
C ARG A 179 21.82 1.55 -3.10
N ILE A 180 21.17 0.51 -2.59
CA ILE A 180 20.85 -0.68 -3.39
C ILE A 180 19.80 -0.34 -4.45
N ALA A 181 18.82 0.47 -4.10
CA ALA A 181 17.74 0.90 -5.00
C ALA A 181 18.24 1.78 -6.15
N GLU A 182 19.33 2.54 -5.99
CA GLU A 182 19.95 3.34 -7.08
C GLU A 182 20.32 2.50 -8.30
N GLY A 183 20.59 1.20 -8.13
CA GLY A 183 20.89 0.27 -9.23
C GLY A 183 19.68 -0.49 -9.77
N THR A 184 18.47 -0.14 -9.32
CA THR A 184 17.21 -0.82 -9.67
C THR A 184 16.08 0.20 -9.86
N ASP A 185 14.92 -0.26 -10.34
CA ASP A 185 13.70 0.57 -10.40
C ASP A 185 12.90 0.54 -9.09
N THR A 186 13.50 0.09 -8.00
CA THR A 186 12.84 0.04 -6.70
C THR A 186 12.70 1.43 -6.10
N GLN A 187 11.50 1.78 -5.67
CA GLN A 187 11.28 2.98 -4.91
C GLN A 187 11.50 2.75 -3.42
N VAL A 188 12.45 3.48 -2.82
CA VAL A 188 12.62 3.54 -1.36
C VAL A 188 11.93 4.80 -0.84
N VAL A 189 11.00 4.62 0.10
CA VAL A 189 10.25 5.71 0.72
C VAL A 189 10.30 5.59 2.23
N THR A 190 10.13 6.72 2.92
CA THR A 190 9.90 6.72 4.37
C THR A 190 8.46 7.11 4.67
N CYS A 191 7.89 6.49 5.68
CA CYS A 191 6.58 6.84 6.20
C CYS A 191 6.71 7.37 7.63
N ILE A 192 6.16 8.56 7.85
CA ILE A 192 5.97 9.15 9.16
C ILE A 192 4.48 9.18 9.49
N VAL A 193 4.09 8.61 10.63
CA VAL A 193 2.76 8.84 11.20
C VAL A 193 2.80 10.16 11.95
N LEU A 194 1.94 11.08 11.55
CA LEU A 194 1.90 12.42 12.13
C LEU A 194 1.29 12.35 13.54
N MET A 195 2.14 12.56 14.53
CA MET A 195 1.80 12.61 15.96
C MET A 195 2.21 13.96 16.54
N HIS A 196 1.76 14.26 17.74
CA HIS A 196 1.98 15.57 18.40
C HIS A 196 3.44 16.03 18.31
N ASP A 197 4.39 15.18 18.71
CA ASP A 197 5.83 15.49 18.70
C ASP A 197 6.42 15.53 17.28
N ALA A 198 5.74 14.96 16.28
CA ALA A 198 6.26 14.89 14.92
C ALA A 198 6.01 16.18 14.13
N LEU A 199 4.95 16.92 14.45
CA LEU A 199 4.55 18.10 13.69
C LEU A 199 5.64 19.17 13.66
N ASP A 200 6.19 19.56 14.80
CA ASP A 200 7.22 20.60 14.90
C ASP A 200 8.53 20.24 14.20
N HIS A 201 8.76 18.97 14.01
CA HIS A 201 10.00 18.42 13.44
C HIS A 201 9.83 17.93 12.00
N LEU A 202 8.66 18.15 11.38
CA LEU A 202 8.34 17.59 10.06
C LEU A 202 9.27 18.14 8.95
N GLU A 203 9.58 19.42 8.99
CA GLU A 203 10.53 20.03 8.05
C GLU A 203 11.94 19.45 8.21
N SER A 204 12.47 19.36 9.44
CA SER A 204 13.79 18.78 9.71
C SER A 204 13.84 17.29 9.42
N TYR A 205 12.71 16.58 9.57
CA TYR A 205 12.57 15.19 9.14
C TYR A 205 12.77 15.06 7.62
N VAL A 206 12.10 15.91 6.82
CA VAL A 206 12.25 15.91 5.36
C VAL A 206 13.69 16.20 4.94
N ARG A 207 14.38 17.16 5.60
CA ARG A 207 15.81 17.41 5.36
C ARG A 207 16.67 16.17 5.63
N PHE A 208 16.49 15.57 6.79
CA PHE A 208 17.26 14.41 7.22
C PHE A 208 17.13 13.23 6.24
N VAL A 209 15.91 12.87 5.85
CA VAL A 209 15.71 11.75 4.92
C VAL A 209 16.17 12.07 3.49
N ALA A 210 16.10 13.34 3.09
CA ALA A 210 16.68 13.81 1.82
C ALA A 210 18.21 13.65 1.76
N GLU A 211 18.91 13.91 2.88
CA GLU A 211 20.35 13.70 3.02
C GLU A 211 20.74 12.21 2.91
N LEU A 212 19.86 11.31 3.36
CA LEU A 212 20.01 9.87 3.16
C LEU A 212 19.70 9.41 1.72
N GLY A 213 19.29 10.32 0.84
CA GLY A 213 18.95 10.02 -0.55
C GLY A 213 17.45 9.66 -0.79
N VAL A 214 16.62 9.67 0.23
CA VAL A 214 15.17 9.45 0.07
C VAL A 214 14.55 10.63 -0.69
N ARG A 215 13.76 10.33 -1.72
CA ARG A 215 13.10 11.33 -2.57
C ARG A 215 11.58 11.33 -2.46
N ARG A 216 11.02 10.43 -1.65
CA ARG A 216 9.59 10.38 -1.37
C ARG A 216 9.32 10.10 0.10
N VAL A 217 8.48 10.92 0.70
CA VAL A 217 8.05 10.82 2.09
C VAL A 217 6.54 10.65 2.13
N ILE A 218 6.07 9.66 2.88
CA ILE A 218 4.65 9.48 3.15
C ILE A 218 4.36 10.06 4.53
N VAL A 219 3.45 11.02 4.60
CA VAL A 219 2.93 11.57 5.86
C VAL A 219 1.52 11.05 6.07
N GLN A 220 1.31 10.24 7.08
CA GLN A 220 0.02 9.62 7.39
C GLN A 220 -0.61 10.20 8.64
N LYS A 221 -1.93 10.39 8.61
CA LYS A 221 -2.72 10.65 9.83
C LYS A 221 -2.79 9.40 10.68
N LEU A 222 -2.96 9.62 11.98
CA LEU A 222 -3.41 8.59 12.90
C LEU A 222 -4.78 8.02 12.45
N TYR A 223 -4.97 6.72 12.63
CA TYR A 223 -6.23 6.06 12.31
C TYR A 223 -7.08 5.91 13.58
N PRO A 224 -8.23 6.59 13.68
CA PRO A 224 -9.06 6.56 14.88
C PRO A 224 -9.50 5.18 15.35
N THR A 225 -9.63 4.24 14.40
CA THR A 225 -10.10 2.87 14.69
C THR A 225 -9.03 1.92 15.19
N THR A 226 -7.75 2.26 15.03
CA THR A 226 -6.62 1.37 15.34
C THR A 226 -5.55 2.01 16.19
N THR A 227 -5.65 3.31 16.50
CA THR A 227 -4.65 4.02 17.30
C THR A 227 -5.09 4.06 18.77
N PRO A 228 -4.34 3.43 19.69
CA PRO A 228 -4.58 3.62 21.10
C PRO A 228 -4.24 5.06 21.52
N ASN A 229 -4.94 5.61 22.53
CA ASN A 229 -4.68 6.94 23.08
C ASN A 229 -4.66 8.06 22.01
N LEU A 230 -5.59 8.00 21.05
CA LEU A 230 -5.63 8.90 19.90
C LEU A 230 -5.55 10.38 20.30
N ASP A 231 -6.28 10.79 21.35
CA ASP A 231 -6.33 12.17 21.80
C ASP A 231 -4.98 12.68 22.33
N GLU A 232 -4.17 11.81 22.93
CA GLU A 232 -2.83 12.16 23.43
C GLU A 232 -1.82 12.27 22.29
N LEU A 233 -2.02 11.49 21.23
CA LEU A 233 -1.14 11.45 20.07
C LEU A 233 -1.53 12.45 18.97
N ASP A 234 -2.68 13.11 19.08
CA ASP A 234 -3.19 14.03 18.04
C ASP A 234 -2.18 15.17 17.78
N PRO A 235 -1.66 15.27 16.54
CA PRO A 235 -0.68 16.29 16.17
C PRO A 235 -1.22 17.73 16.26
N HIS A 236 -2.53 17.90 16.22
CA HIS A 236 -3.19 19.21 16.22
C HIS A 236 -3.62 19.67 17.61
N ARG A 237 -3.47 18.82 18.62
CA ARG A 237 -3.91 19.12 19.98
C ARG A 237 -3.24 20.39 20.52
N GLY A 238 -4.07 21.36 20.94
CA GLY A 238 -3.60 22.62 21.54
C GLY A 238 -2.98 23.62 20.55
N ARG A 239 -3.16 23.40 19.23
CA ARG A 239 -2.61 24.27 18.18
C ARG A 239 -3.72 24.97 17.41
N SER A 240 -3.44 26.18 16.97
CA SER A 240 -4.30 26.91 16.04
C SER A 240 -4.10 26.38 14.60
N GLY A 241 -5.13 26.57 13.75
CA GLY A 241 -5.02 26.24 12.33
C GLY A 241 -3.86 26.98 11.64
N ALA A 242 -3.61 28.24 12.00
CA ALA A 242 -2.54 29.04 11.44
C ALA A 242 -1.15 28.48 11.75
N GLU A 243 -0.91 28.01 12.97
CA GLU A 243 0.37 27.36 13.36
C GLU A 243 0.59 26.06 12.57
N ILE A 244 -0.46 25.27 12.36
CA ILE A 244 -0.41 24.03 11.60
C ILE A 244 -0.10 24.33 10.13
N ASP A 245 -0.79 25.31 9.52
CA ASP A 245 -0.61 25.70 8.13
C ASP A 245 0.79 26.26 7.89
N GLU A 246 1.37 27.00 8.84
CA GLU A 246 2.75 27.50 8.76
C GLU A 246 3.76 26.34 8.74
N VAL A 247 3.61 25.33 9.60
CA VAL A 247 4.47 24.14 9.61
C VAL A 247 4.38 23.40 8.29
N TYR A 248 3.19 23.22 7.75
CA TYR A 248 2.98 22.55 6.46
C TYR A 248 3.62 23.33 5.31
N ALA A 249 3.41 24.65 5.26
CA ALA A 249 3.99 25.50 4.22
C ALA A 249 5.52 25.45 4.22
N ARG A 250 6.17 25.55 5.38
CA ARG A 250 7.63 25.43 5.50
C ARG A 250 8.12 24.05 5.08
N THR A 251 7.42 23.00 5.48
CA THR A 251 7.76 21.61 5.11
C THR A 251 7.70 21.40 3.61
N LEU A 252 6.61 21.87 2.95
CA LEU A 252 6.44 21.74 1.51
C LEU A 252 7.47 22.59 0.72
N ALA A 253 7.77 23.81 1.17
CA ALA A 253 8.81 24.64 0.57
C ALA A 253 10.19 23.97 0.64
N THR A 254 10.49 23.35 1.76
CA THR A 254 11.75 22.60 1.94
C THR A 254 11.76 21.33 1.08
N ALA A 255 10.69 20.55 1.06
CA ALA A 255 10.57 19.37 0.23
C ALA A 255 10.75 19.72 -1.27
N LYS A 256 10.10 20.77 -1.74
CA LYS A 256 10.26 21.27 -3.12
C LYS A 256 11.70 21.58 -3.45
N ARG A 257 12.39 22.36 -2.59
CA ARG A 257 13.79 22.75 -2.79
C ARG A 257 14.75 21.54 -2.83
N LEU A 258 14.46 20.50 -2.03
CA LEU A 258 15.28 19.30 -1.94
C LEU A 258 14.90 18.22 -2.97
N GLY A 259 13.92 18.47 -3.82
CA GLY A 259 13.41 17.49 -4.79
C GLY A 259 12.73 16.28 -4.14
N VAL A 260 12.13 16.47 -2.95
CA VAL A 260 11.39 15.43 -2.23
C VAL A 260 9.91 15.58 -2.50
N PHE A 261 9.25 14.50 -2.92
CA PHE A 261 7.80 14.45 -3.03
C PHE A 261 7.18 14.04 -1.68
N VAL A 262 6.21 14.81 -1.21
CA VAL A 262 5.42 14.48 -0.02
C VAL A 262 4.08 13.89 -0.45
N GLU A 263 3.90 12.59 -0.21
CA GLU A 263 2.63 11.89 -0.38
C GLU A 263 1.88 11.91 0.96
N THR A 264 0.59 12.21 0.94
CA THR A 264 -0.13 12.35 2.20
C THR A 264 -1.62 12.12 2.06
N ASN A 265 -2.26 11.70 3.15
CA ASN A 265 -3.71 11.75 3.34
C ASN A 265 -4.16 12.99 4.15
N VAL A 266 -3.27 13.98 4.30
CA VAL A 266 -3.54 15.31 4.87
C VAL A 266 -3.66 16.29 3.70
N PRO A 267 -4.86 16.76 3.31
CA PRO A 267 -5.03 17.56 2.07
C PRO A 267 -4.15 18.79 2.00
N GLN A 268 -3.90 19.47 3.11
CA GLN A 268 -3.09 20.68 3.19
C GLN A 268 -1.58 20.44 3.00
N LEU A 269 -1.15 19.18 3.03
CA LEU A 269 0.27 18.80 2.99
C LEU A 269 0.63 18.05 1.69
N PHE A 270 -0.15 18.16 0.63
CA PHE A 270 0.14 17.48 -0.63
C PHE A 270 1.34 18.12 -1.34
N GLY A 271 2.31 17.28 -1.74
CA GLY A 271 3.56 17.73 -2.33
C GLY A 271 3.45 18.24 -3.77
N ASP A 272 4.55 18.82 -4.26
CA ASP A 272 4.65 19.39 -5.60
C ASP A 272 4.57 18.29 -6.68
N PRO A 273 3.63 18.38 -7.65
CA PRO A 273 3.51 17.43 -8.75
C PRO A 273 4.77 17.27 -9.60
N GLU A 274 5.59 18.32 -9.75
CA GLU A 274 6.86 18.24 -10.49
C GLU A 274 7.84 17.29 -9.80
N ASN A 275 7.89 17.30 -8.47
CA ASN A 275 8.71 16.37 -7.72
C ASN A 275 8.16 14.94 -7.79
N MET A 276 6.84 14.76 -7.91
CA MET A 276 6.25 13.45 -8.15
C MET A 276 6.75 12.84 -9.46
N ALA A 277 6.79 13.61 -10.53
CA ALA A 277 7.28 13.13 -11.83
C ALA A 277 8.75 12.67 -11.78
N ARG A 278 9.57 13.33 -10.95
CA ARG A 278 11.00 12.97 -10.79
C ARG A 278 11.25 11.70 -10.00
N VAL A 279 10.29 11.28 -9.17
CA VAL A 279 10.40 10.07 -8.33
C VAL A 279 9.56 8.92 -8.89
N ARG A 280 9.16 9.03 -10.16
CA ARG A 280 8.40 7.98 -10.84
C ARG A 280 9.23 6.70 -10.92
N SER A 281 8.62 5.60 -10.59
CA SER A 281 9.25 4.29 -10.52
C SER A 281 8.29 3.21 -11.02
N ARG A 282 8.77 1.99 -11.02
CA ARG A 282 7.95 0.80 -11.30
C ARG A 282 6.67 0.74 -10.44
N PHE A 283 6.76 1.16 -9.18
CA PHE A 283 5.59 1.19 -8.29
C PHE A 283 4.49 2.13 -8.80
N GLU A 284 4.83 3.34 -9.25
CA GLU A 284 3.86 4.29 -9.82
C GLU A 284 3.22 3.75 -11.07
N LEU A 285 4.00 3.15 -11.97
CA LEU A 285 3.49 2.53 -13.19
C LEU A 285 2.47 1.43 -12.88
N LEU A 286 2.75 0.58 -11.88
CA LEU A 286 1.79 -0.44 -11.40
C LEU A 286 0.50 0.21 -10.86
N GLN A 287 0.64 1.29 -10.08
CA GLN A 287 -0.50 1.99 -9.50
C GLN A 287 -1.34 2.72 -10.57
N GLU A 288 -0.69 3.38 -11.52
CA GLU A 288 -1.37 4.08 -12.61
C GLU A 288 -2.17 3.12 -13.47
N ASN A 289 -1.59 2.01 -13.90
CA ASN A 289 -2.28 1.00 -14.69
C ASN A 289 -3.48 0.40 -13.95
N ALA A 290 -3.34 0.20 -12.65
CA ALA A 290 -4.45 -0.27 -11.83
C ALA A 290 -5.55 0.80 -11.66
N GLN A 291 -5.19 2.08 -11.51
CA GLN A 291 -6.16 3.17 -11.35
C GLN A 291 -6.94 3.48 -12.63
N ILE A 292 -6.39 3.20 -13.81
CA ILE A 292 -7.06 3.39 -15.10
C ILE A 292 -8.43 2.71 -15.11
N VAL A 293 -8.54 1.56 -14.46
CA VAL A 293 -9.80 0.83 -14.36
C VAL A 293 -10.90 1.66 -13.68
N ALA A 294 -10.54 2.54 -12.76
CA ALA A 294 -11.50 3.44 -12.10
C ALA A 294 -12.14 4.47 -13.06
N LEU A 295 -11.54 4.71 -14.23
CA LEU A 295 -12.11 5.58 -15.26
C LEU A 295 -13.43 5.05 -15.80
N TYR A 296 -13.64 3.73 -15.80
CA TYR A 296 -14.85 3.12 -16.31
C TYR A 296 -16.02 3.15 -15.30
N ARG A 297 -15.70 3.08 -14.03
CA ARG A 297 -16.70 3.15 -12.94
C ARG A 297 -16.14 3.93 -11.77
N PRO A 298 -16.05 5.28 -11.88
CA PRO A 298 -15.53 6.14 -10.81
C PRO A 298 -16.36 6.05 -9.52
N ASP A 299 -17.59 5.58 -9.62
CA ASP A 299 -18.54 5.33 -8.55
C ASP A 299 -18.40 3.93 -7.89
N PHE A 300 -17.52 3.07 -8.39
CA PHE A 300 -17.25 1.75 -7.82
C PHE A 300 -16.04 1.80 -6.86
N CYS A 301 -16.08 0.98 -5.80
CA CYS A 301 -14.95 0.92 -4.88
C CYS A 301 -13.73 0.26 -5.51
N ILE A 302 -12.71 1.05 -5.83
CA ILE A 302 -11.49 0.58 -6.47
C ILE A 302 -10.77 -0.50 -5.65
N SER A 303 -10.83 -0.43 -4.31
CA SER A 303 -10.17 -1.44 -3.47
C SER A 303 -10.78 -2.82 -3.63
N THR A 304 -12.11 -2.93 -3.74
CA THR A 304 -12.79 -4.22 -3.96
C THR A 304 -12.68 -4.72 -5.40
N ALA A 305 -12.35 -3.83 -6.35
CA ALA A 305 -12.07 -4.23 -7.72
C ALA A 305 -10.66 -4.79 -7.85
N MET A 306 -9.67 -4.12 -7.26
CA MET A 306 -8.27 -4.30 -7.61
C MET A 306 -7.49 -5.20 -6.67
N GLN A 307 -7.97 -5.43 -5.46
CA GLN A 307 -7.20 -6.15 -4.44
C GLN A 307 -8.04 -7.17 -3.67
N THR A 308 -7.37 -8.12 -3.07
CA THR A 308 -7.93 -9.01 -2.06
C THR A 308 -6.93 -9.18 -0.92
N LEU A 309 -7.44 -9.44 0.28
CA LEU A 309 -6.63 -9.74 1.45
C LEU A 309 -6.78 -11.21 1.83
N VAL A 310 -5.68 -11.88 2.12
CA VAL A 310 -5.67 -13.22 2.71
C VAL A 310 -5.06 -13.10 4.10
N GLU A 311 -5.83 -13.46 5.11
CA GLU A 311 -5.37 -13.49 6.51
C GLU A 311 -4.46 -14.68 6.78
N TRP A 312 -3.70 -14.64 7.87
CA TRP A 312 -2.79 -15.71 8.32
C TRP A 312 -3.47 -17.06 8.50
N ASN A 313 -4.77 -17.11 8.75
CA ASN A 313 -5.59 -18.32 8.89
C ASN A 313 -6.25 -18.78 7.59
N GLY A 314 -5.83 -18.21 6.44
CA GLY A 314 -6.35 -18.56 5.11
C GLY A 314 -7.65 -17.88 4.73
N ASN A 315 -8.29 -17.09 5.59
CA ASN A 315 -9.50 -16.36 5.22
C ASN A 315 -9.24 -15.36 4.10
N VAL A 316 -10.12 -15.33 3.10
CA VAL A 316 -10.09 -14.37 2.00
C VAL A 316 -11.09 -13.26 2.26
N LEU A 317 -10.63 -12.01 2.22
CA LEU A 317 -11.45 -10.81 2.41
C LEU A 317 -11.40 -9.92 1.16
N PRO A 318 -12.46 -9.13 0.88
CA PRO A 318 -12.51 -8.27 -0.31
C PRO A 318 -11.52 -7.09 -0.27
N CYS A 319 -11.16 -6.65 0.92
CA CYS A 319 -10.21 -5.56 1.15
C CYS A 319 -9.73 -5.53 2.60
N CYS A 320 -8.77 -4.65 2.91
CA CYS A 320 -8.20 -4.48 4.25
C CYS A 320 -9.10 -3.71 5.25
N ARG A 321 -10.32 -3.37 4.89
CA ARG A 321 -11.26 -2.59 5.72
C ARG A 321 -12.55 -3.33 6.06
N ASP A 322 -12.96 -4.25 5.19
CA ASP A 322 -14.16 -5.05 5.39
C ASP A 322 -13.76 -6.44 5.88
N HIS A 323 -14.39 -6.87 6.97
CA HIS A 323 -14.14 -8.17 7.59
C HIS A 323 -15.09 -9.27 7.09
N ILE A 324 -15.73 -9.05 5.92
CA ILE A 324 -16.54 -10.08 5.27
C ILE A 324 -15.62 -11.20 4.77
N VAL A 325 -15.69 -12.36 5.39
CA VAL A 325 -14.97 -13.55 4.92
C VAL A 325 -15.67 -14.10 3.67
N LEU A 326 -14.96 -14.07 2.55
CA LEU A 326 -15.45 -14.56 1.25
C LEU A 326 -15.37 -16.10 1.16
N GLY A 327 -14.37 -16.68 1.77
CA GLY A 327 -14.05 -18.11 1.83
C GLY A 327 -12.70 -18.31 2.50
N ASN A 328 -12.14 -19.52 2.44
CA ASN A 328 -10.85 -19.85 3.06
C ASN A 328 -9.98 -20.66 2.10
N LEU A 329 -8.73 -20.26 1.89
CA LEU A 329 -7.81 -20.91 0.94
C LEU A 329 -7.40 -22.35 1.33
N GLU A 330 -7.65 -22.78 2.56
CA GLU A 330 -7.40 -24.17 2.97
C GLU A 330 -8.45 -25.13 2.41
N SER A 331 -9.70 -24.66 2.28
CA SER A 331 -10.85 -25.46 1.84
C SER A 331 -11.38 -25.10 0.46
N ASP A 332 -11.17 -23.85 0.02
CA ASP A 332 -11.84 -23.32 -1.16
C ASP A 332 -10.84 -22.96 -2.27
N PRO A 333 -11.14 -23.25 -3.53
CA PRO A 333 -10.43 -22.63 -4.64
C PRO A 333 -10.69 -21.12 -4.64
N PHE A 334 -9.70 -20.32 -5.07
CA PHE A 334 -9.83 -18.86 -5.06
C PHE A 334 -11.02 -18.35 -5.87
N GLU A 335 -11.33 -18.99 -6.97
CA GLU A 335 -12.48 -18.66 -7.83
C GLU A 335 -13.80 -18.63 -7.02
N SER A 336 -14.02 -19.59 -6.12
CA SER A 336 -15.22 -19.63 -5.27
C SER A 336 -15.24 -18.54 -4.19
N CYS A 337 -14.09 -18.01 -3.79
CA CYS A 337 -14.00 -16.83 -2.93
C CYS A 337 -14.27 -15.55 -3.74
N TRP A 338 -13.58 -15.40 -4.88
CA TRP A 338 -13.60 -14.19 -5.72
C TRP A 338 -14.92 -13.99 -6.46
N ASN A 339 -15.56 -15.08 -6.86
CA ASN A 339 -16.85 -15.09 -7.57
C ASN A 339 -18.00 -15.74 -6.79
N GLY A 340 -17.80 -16.02 -5.50
CA GLY A 340 -18.81 -16.57 -4.62
C GLY A 340 -19.94 -15.60 -4.27
N PRO A 341 -21.02 -16.11 -3.66
CA PRO A 341 -22.24 -15.31 -3.39
C PRO A 341 -21.98 -14.03 -2.60
N ARG A 342 -21.07 -14.06 -1.61
CA ARG A 342 -20.75 -12.89 -0.78
C ARG A 342 -20.06 -11.78 -1.59
N MET A 343 -19.13 -12.14 -2.48
CA MET A 343 -18.46 -11.17 -3.34
C MET A 343 -19.40 -10.65 -4.44
N GLN A 344 -20.25 -11.48 -4.98
CA GLN A 344 -21.29 -11.07 -5.93
C GLN A 344 -22.26 -10.07 -5.29
N GLU A 345 -22.68 -10.30 -4.05
CA GLU A 345 -23.54 -9.38 -3.31
C GLU A 345 -22.83 -8.06 -3.01
N LEU A 346 -21.56 -8.09 -2.64
CA LEU A 346 -20.77 -6.88 -2.43
C LEU A 346 -20.68 -6.04 -3.72
N ARG A 347 -20.39 -6.68 -4.85
CA ARG A 347 -20.37 -6.03 -6.17
C ARG A 347 -21.73 -5.45 -6.54
N ARG A 348 -22.83 -6.20 -6.33
CA ARG A 348 -24.18 -5.72 -6.56
C ARG A 348 -24.46 -4.43 -5.80
N THR A 349 -24.20 -4.41 -4.49
CA THR A 349 -24.43 -3.21 -3.65
C THR A 349 -23.60 -2.01 -4.08
N HIS A 350 -22.38 -2.22 -4.57
CA HIS A 350 -21.56 -1.16 -5.11
C HIS A 350 -22.12 -0.63 -6.45
N PHE A 351 -22.55 -1.51 -7.36
CA PHE A 351 -23.16 -1.10 -8.63
C PHE A 351 -24.48 -0.36 -8.42
N GLU A 352 -25.27 -0.77 -7.45
CA GLU A 352 -26.56 -0.15 -7.10
C GLU A 352 -26.42 1.08 -6.19
N ARG A 353 -25.21 1.42 -5.74
CA ARG A 353 -24.93 2.51 -4.79
C ARG A 353 -25.64 2.35 -3.44
N THR A 354 -25.83 1.12 -3.01
CA THR A 354 -26.39 0.75 -1.71
C THR A 354 -25.36 0.00 -0.87
N PRO A 355 -24.20 0.64 -0.57
CA PRO A 355 -23.09 -0.06 0.07
C PRO A 355 -23.47 -0.51 1.50
N SER A 356 -22.76 -1.54 1.99
CA SER A 356 -22.87 -1.97 3.37
C SER A 356 -22.58 -0.81 4.36
N PRO A 357 -23.07 -0.86 5.61
CA PRO A 357 -22.78 0.19 6.59
C PRO A 357 -21.28 0.44 6.82
N MET A 358 -20.44 -0.57 6.64
CA MET A 358 -18.98 -0.46 6.71
C MET A 358 -18.44 0.33 5.50
N CYS A 359 -18.83 -0.07 4.29
CA CYS A 359 -18.43 0.61 3.07
C CYS A 359 -18.97 2.05 3.01
N ALA A 360 -20.19 2.28 3.45
CA ALA A 360 -20.80 3.62 3.50
C ALA A 360 -20.02 4.63 4.37
N ARG A 361 -19.30 4.15 5.38
CA ARG A 361 -18.43 4.97 6.25
C ARG A 361 -16.97 4.97 5.82
N CYS A 362 -16.60 4.20 4.79
CA CYS A 362 -15.24 4.06 4.34
C CYS A 362 -14.83 5.20 3.41
N ARG A 363 -13.80 5.98 3.77
CA ARG A 363 -13.30 7.06 2.92
C ARG A 363 -12.82 6.60 1.55
N ARG A 364 -12.31 5.36 1.42
CA ARG A 364 -11.89 4.81 0.11
C ARG A 364 -13.05 4.55 -0.82
N TYR A 365 -14.21 4.20 -0.29
CA TYR A 365 -15.43 4.08 -1.08
C TYR A 365 -15.83 5.43 -1.69
N TRP A 366 -15.68 6.51 -0.92
CA TRP A 366 -16.11 7.86 -1.30
C TRP A 366 -15.07 8.66 -2.10
N VAL A 367 -13.82 8.20 -2.25
CA VAL A 367 -12.79 8.92 -3.03
C VAL A 367 -13.14 9.00 -4.54
N GLY A 368 -14.01 8.13 -5.04
CA GLY A 368 -14.56 8.21 -6.39
C GLY A 368 -15.94 8.90 -6.50
N HIS A 369 -16.47 9.42 -5.39
CA HIS A 369 -17.76 10.11 -5.35
C HIS A 369 -17.53 11.60 -5.04
N PRO A 370 -18.01 12.52 -5.90
CA PRO A 370 -17.99 13.96 -5.63
C PRO A 370 -18.85 14.34 -4.43
#